data_f695876e4258e111d5755d4d65ab6432
#
_entry.id   f695876e4258e111d5755d4d65ab6432
#
_cell.length_a   1.000
_cell.length_b   1.000
_cell.length_c   1.000
_cell.angle_alpha   90.00
_cell.angle_beta   90.00
_cell.angle_gamma   90.00
#
_symmetry.space_group_name_H-M   'P 1'
#
loop_
_entity.id
_entity.type
_entity.pdbx_description
1 polymer ?
#
loop_
_entity_poly.entity_id
_entity_poly.type
_entity_poly.pdbx_seq_one_letter_code
_entity_poly.pdbx_strand_id
1 'polypeptide(L)'
;RRRAPAVRQFPVAAIPEALPAVVTIALALGARRMLQKQALVLKLAAVEALGSVTVMCSERTGRLTQNGMSVERFYCDGSFEKVPRSDPAWNQLLLAMALSNDVRADAHDLPAGDPTEVALFSAAREAGVHKRMAEDRYPRVAELPFDADRKCMTTVHRDPEGGLIAFTKGATESLIARAVNQVTSSGMATVKPEEVLNAADEMAALGLRVLAIAVRRWSAISVELTPETTEKDLAIIGLVGIGDPIRTEAVEAIETCRKAGITTIMI
;
A
#
# COMPACT_ATOMS: atom_id res chain seq x y z
N ARG A 1 -35.33 -70.23 44.00
CA ARG A 1 -35.75 -68.80 43.93
C ARG A 1 -34.52 -67.99 43.52
N ARG A 2 -34.52 -67.57 42.25
CA ARG A 2 -33.46 -66.70 41.76
C ARG A 2 -33.87 -65.26 42.14
N ARG A 3 -33.00 -64.57 42.92
CA ARG A 3 -33.10 -63.13 43.17
C ARG A 3 -32.80 -62.36 41.91
N ALA A 4 -33.70 -61.51 41.45
CA ALA A 4 -33.47 -60.57 40.38
C ALA A 4 -32.41 -59.56 40.83
N PRO A 5 -31.49 -59.13 39.94
CA PRO A 5 -30.49 -58.13 40.27
C PRO A 5 -31.20 -56.81 40.58
N ALA A 6 -30.83 -56.18 41.70
CA ALA A 6 -31.30 -54.84 42.05
C ALA A 6 -30.78 -53.84 40.99
N VAL A 7 -31.69 -53.30 40.18
CA VAL A 7 -31.45 -52.20 39.29
C VAL A 7 -31.07 -50.99 40.16
N ARG A 8 -29.80 -50.55 40.14
CA ARG A 8 -29.43 -49.32 40.80
C ARG A 8 -30.10 -48.17 40.05
N GLN A 9 -31.15 -47.63 40.61
CA GLN A 9 -31.74 -46.37 40.16
C GLN A 9 -30.74 -45.28 40.53
N PHE A 10 -29.97 -44.82 39.54
CA PHE A 10 -29.21 -43.58 39.68
C PHE A 10 -30.21 -42.44 39.87
N PRO A 11 -29.99 -41.54 40.85
CA PRO A 11 -30.91 -40.44 41.07
C PRO A 11 -30.85 -39.47 39.88
N VAL A 12 -31.85 -39.60 38.98
CA VAL A 12 -32.08 -38.67 37.87
C VAL A 12 -32.32 -37.25 38.41
N ALA A 13 -32.71 -37.11 39.67
CA ALA A 13 -32.87 -35.85 40.41
C ALA A 13 -31.56 -35.04 40.62
N ALA A 14 -30.37 -35.62 40.34
CA ALA A 14 -29.09 -34.90 40.44
C ALA A 14 -28.72 -34.12 39.16
N ILE A 15 -29.47 -34.28 38.08
CA ILE A 15 -29.27 -33.52 36.86
C ILE A 15 -30.01 -32.18 37.00
N PRO A 16 -29.33 -31.02 37.01
CA PRO A 16 -30.00 -29.73 37.09
C PRO A 16 -30.81 -29.52 35.80
N GLU A 17 -32.13 -29.70 35.84
CA GLU A 17 -33.03 -29.55 34.68
C GLU A 17 -32.94 -28.15 34.01
N ALA A 18 -32.52 -27.14 34.77
CA ALA A 18 -32.35 -25.78 34.29
C ALA A 18 -31.04 -25.56 33.49
N LEU A 19 -30.04 -26.46 33.52
CA LEU A 19 -28.75 -26.28 32.90
C LEU A 19 -28.83 -26.05 31.37
N PRO A 20 -29.59 -26.84 30.59
CA PRO A 20 -29.75 -26.61 29.15
C PRO A 20 -30.37 -25.24 28.83
N ALA A 21 -31.33 -24.78 29.63
CA ALA A 21 -31.95 -23.48 29.45
C ALA A 21 -30.95 -22.33 29.72
N VAL A 22 -30.17 -22.43 30.79
CA VAL A 22 -29.13 -21.43 31.13
C VAL A 22 -28.07 -21.36 30.04
N VAL A 23 -27.57 -22.50 29.54
CA VAL A 23 -26.61 -22.56 28.43
C VAL A 23 -27.17 -21.91 27.17
N THR A 24 -28.40 -22.24 26.79
CA THR A 24 -29.07 -21.67 25.62
C THR A 24 -29.20 -20.15 25.73
N ILE A 25 -29.59 -19.62 26.88
CA ILE A 25 -29.72 -18.19 27.15
C ILE A 25 -28.34 -17.52 27.06
N ALA A 26 -27.31 -18.13 27.66
CA ALA A 26 -25.95 -17.59 27.63
C ALA A 26 -25.41 -17.51 26.19
N LEU A 27 -25.60 -18.56 25.39
CA LEU A 27 -25.21 -18.59 23.97
C LEU A 27 -26.01 -17.57 23.13
N ALA A 28 -27.31 -17.40 23.39
CA ALA A 28 -28.13 -16.40 22.71
C ALA A 28 -27.67 -14.97 23.01
N LEU A 29 -27.31 -14.68 24.27
CA LEU A 29 -26.73 -13.40 24.66
C LEU A 29 -25.35 -13.18 24.00
N GLY A 30 -24.54 -14.23 23.90
CA GLY A 30 -23.27 -14.22 23.15
C GLY A 30 -23.49 -13.87 21.68
N ALA A 31 -24.41 -14.58 21.00
CA ALA A 31 -24.78 -14.32 19.62
C ALA A 31 -25.27 -12.87 19.40
N ARG A 32 -26.08 -12.33 20.31
CA ARG A 32 -26.55 -10.94 20.28
C ARG A 32 -25.41 -9.95 20.38
N ARG A 33 -24.42 -10.19 21.25
CA ARG A 33 -23.20 -9.33 21.37
C ARG A 33 -22.36 -9.38 20.11
N MET A 34 -22.22 -10.56 19.48
CA MET A 34 -21.50 -10.72 18.22
C MET A 34 -22.21 -9.95 17.09
N LEU A 35 -23.54 -10.01 17.01
CA LEU A 35 -24.32 -9.26 16.04
C LEU A 35 -24.11 -7.73 16.19
N GLN A 36 -24.03 -7.23 17.41
CA GLN A 36 -23.70 -5.82 17.68
C GLN A 36 -22.32 -5.42 17.18
N LYS A 37 -21.42 -6.39 17.00
CA LYS A 37 -20.08 -6.25 16.40
C LYS A 37 -20.05 -6.67 14.92
N GLN A 38 -21.23 -6.70 14.26
CA GLN A 38 -21.40 -7.07 12.84
C GLN A 38 -20.98 -8.51 12.50
N ALA A 39 -20.87 -9.37 13.50
CA ALA A 39 -20.60 -10.80 13.32
C ALA A 39 -21.91 -11.60 13.41
N LEU A 40 -22.41 -12.07 12.26
CA LEU A 40 -23.62 -12.87 12.17
C LEU A 40 -23.33 -14.33 12.51
N VAL A 41 -24.00 -14.86 13.55
CA VAL A 41 -23.91 -16.27 13.96
C VAL A 41 -25.15 -17.00 13.50
N LEU A 42 -24.98 -17.99 12.64
CA LEU A 42 -26.10 -18.82 12.12
C LEU A 42 -26.45 -20.01 13.00
N LYS A 43 -25.52 -20.48 13.83
CA LYS A 43 -25.69 -21.63 14.72
C LYS A 43 -25.17 -21.29 16.11
N LEU A 44 -25.94 -21.48 17.15
CA LEU A 44 -25.52 -21.17 18.53
C LEU A 44 -24.31 -21.97 19.00
N ALA A 45 -24.09 -23.20 18.52
CA ALA A 45 -22.87 -23.97 18.79
C ALA A 45 -21.59 -23.28 18.28
N ALA A 46 -21.67 -22.43 17.27
CA ALA A 46 -20.52 -21.67 16.80
C ALA A 46 -20.07 -20.60 17.81
N VAL A 47 -20.97 -20.10 18.66
CA VAL A 47 -20.62 -19.14 19.74
C VAL A 47 -19.71 -19.81 20.76
N GLU A 48 -20.01 -21.05 21.12
CA GLU A 48 -19.22 -21.85 22.07
C GLU A 48 -17.83 -22.16 21.46
N ALA A 49 -17.79 -22.63 20.19
CA ALA A 49 -16.56 -22.93 19.50
C ALA A 49 -15.65 -21.69 19.39
N LEU A 50 -16.20 -20.52 19.07
CA LEU A 50 -15.47 -19.26 19.02
C LEU A 50 -14.96 -18.83 20.40
N GLY A 51 -15.73 -19.09 21.46
CA GLY A 51 -15.32 -18.80 22.83
C GLY A 51 -14.14 -19.64 23.35
N SER A 52 -13.83 -20.76 22.68
CA SER A 52 -12.71 -21.66 23.02
C SER A 52 -11.49 -21.55 22.09
N VAL A 53 -11.51 -20.60 21.12
CA VAL A 53 -10.40 -20.39 20.20
C VAL A 53 -9.19 -19.84 20.92
N THR A 54 -8.04 -20.46 20.70
CA THR A 54 -6.74 -20.03 21.23
C THR A 54 -5.81 -19.47 20.15
N VAL A 55 -6.09 -19.77 18.88
CA VAL A 55 -5.33 -19.30 17.72
C VAL A 55 -6.27 -18.78 16.64
N MET A 56 -5.95 -17.63 16.08
CA MET A 56 -6.65 -17.04 14.95
C MET A 56 -5.68 -16.83 13.79
N CYS A 57 -5.99 -17.43 12.65
CA CYS A 57 -5.25 -17.20 11.40
C CYS A 57 -5.97 -16.15 10.56
N SER A 58 -5.23 -15.17 10.06
CA SER A 58 -5.77 -14.12 9.21
C SER A 58 -4.90 -13.91 7.99
N GLU A 59 -5.52 -13.75 6.81
CA GLU A 59 -4.84 -13.27 5.61
C GLU A 59 -4.41 -11.81 5.80
N ARG A 60 -3.32 -11.43 5.13
CA ARG A 60 -2.83 -10.05 5.11
C ARG A 60 -3.74 -9.18 4.25
N THR A 61 -3.83 -9.51 2.95
CA THR A 61 -4.42 -8.65 1.93
C THR A 61 -5.95 -8.58 2.05
N GLY A 62 -6.48 -7.39 2.22
CA GLY A 62 -7.92 -7.14 2.32
C GLY A 62 -8.57 -7.56 3.64
N ARG A 63 -7.81 -8.20 4.56
CA ARG A 63 -8.24 -8.53 5.93
C ARG A 63 -7.57 -7.60 6.94
N LEU A 64 -6.25 -7.71 7.06
CA LEU A 64 -5.47 -6.84 7.93
C LEU A 64 -5.15 -5.49 7.26
N THR A 65 -5.12 -5.46 5.93
CA THR A 65 -4.86 -4.28 5.12
C THR A 65 -6.11 -3.83 4.35
N GLN A 66 -6.04 -2.65 3.75
CA GLN A 66 -7.16 -2.03 3.04
C GLN A 66 -7.39 -2.62 1.64
N ASN A 67 -6.51 -3.51 1.17
CA ASN A 67 -6.51 -4.06 -0.19
C ASN A 67 -6.38 -2.96 -1.26
N GLY A 68 -5.58 -1.96 -0.98
CA GLY A 68 -5.30 -0.85 -1.86
C GLY A 68 -3.85 -0.40 -1.71
N MET A 69 -3.19 -0.14 -2.83
CA MET A 69 -1.84 0.42 -2.81
C MET A 69 -1.94 1.92 -2.58
N SER A 70 -1.13 2.44 -1.65
CA SER A 70 -0.99 3.88 -1.40
C SER A 70 0.47 4.25 -1.19
N VAL A 71 0.82 5.51 -1.40
CA VAL A 71 2.14 6.03 -1.05
C VAL A 71 2.14 6.32 0.44
N GLU A 72 2.99 5.58 1.16
CA GLU A 72 3.11 5.67 2.63
C GLU A 72 4.25 6.58 3.05
N ARG A 73 5.26 6.75 2.19
CA ARG A 73 6.46 7.51 2.51
C ARG A 73 7.12 8.06 1.24
N PHE A 74 7.66 9.26 1.37
CA PHE A 74 8.45 9.91 0.34
C PHE A 74 9.87 10.15 0.86
N TYR A 75 10.83 10.17 -0.05
CA TYR A 75 12.18 10.68 0.19
C TYR A 75 12.55 11.64 -0.94
N CYS A 76 12.84 12.88 -0.60
CA CYS A 76 13.25 13.90 -1.56
C CYS A 76 14.14 14.91 -0.87
N ASP A 77 15.18 15.40 -1.55
CA ASP A 77 16.13 16.40 -1.04
C ASP A 77 16.70 16.04 0.35
N GLY A 78 17.10 14.77 0.53
CA GLY A 78 17.70 14.28 1.77
C GLY A 78 16.73 14.10 2.94
N SER A 79 15.41 14.24 2.74
CA SER A 79 14.40 14.18 3.79
C SER A 79 13.34 13.13 3.54
N PHE A 80 12.96 12.42 4.62
CA PHE A 80 11.80 11.54 4.62
C PHE A 80 10.55 12.27 5.09
N GLU A 81 9.45 12.12 4.35
CA GLU A 81 8.16 12.69 4.73
C GLU A 81 7.01 11.72 4.45
N LYS A 82 5.92 11.87 5.20
CA LYS A 82 4.64 11.22 4.90
C LYS A 82 3.75 12.09 4.01
N VAL A 83 3.92 13.40 4.12
CA VAL A 83 3.19 14.40 3.33
C VAL A 83 4.23 15.25 2.60
N PRO A 84 4.14 15.38 1.28
CA PRO A 84 5.09 16.17 0.51
C PRO A 84 5.18 17.63 0.96
N ARG A 85 6.38 18.19 0.92
CA ARG A 85 6.60 19.61 1.17
C ARG A 85 6.25 20.45 -0.05
N SER A 86 6.08 21.75 0.13
CA SER A 86 5.81 22.70 -0.94
C SER A 86 7.10 23.47 -1.29
N ASP A 87 8.04 22.80 -1.93
CA ASP A 87 9.29 23.38 -2.48
C ASP A 87 9.57 22.85 -3.89
N PRO A 88 10.51 23.43 -4.64
CA PRO A 88 10.74 23.06 -6.04
C PRO A 88 11.05 21.60 -6.29
N ALA A 89 11.86 20.95 -5.43
CA ALA A 89 12.22 19.54 -5.60
C ALA A 89 11.00 18.63 -5.38
N TRP A 90 10.23 18.87 -4.34
CA TRP A 90 9.00 18.15 -4.02
C TRP A 90 7.90 18.36 -5.06
N ASN A 91 7.74 19.60 -5.55
CA ASN A 91 6.79 19.89 -6.63
C ASN A 91 7.16 19.13 -7.91
N GLN A 92 8.45 18.97 -8.21
CA GLN A 92 8.90 18.20 -9.35
C GLN A 92 8.67 16.70 -9.16
N LEU A 93 8.83 16.18 -7.94
CA LEU A 93 8.48 14.79 -7.60
C LEU A 93 6.99 14.52 -7.85
N LEU A 94 6.12 15.36 -7.34
CA LEU A 94 4.67 15.25 -7.51
C LEU A 94 4.26 15.38 -8.98
N LEU A 95 4.87 16.30 -9.73
CA LEU A 95 4.65 16.44 -11.17
C LEU A 95 5.03 15.17 -11.92
N ALA A 96 6.20 14.59 -11.62
CA ALA A 96 6.65 13.33 -12.21
C ALA A 96 5.69 12.17 -11.89
N MET A 97 5.19 12.08 -10.66
CA MET A 97 4.20 11.08 -10.25
C MET A 97 2.89 11.23 -11.02
N ALA A 98 2.43 12.45 -11.26
CA ALA A 98 1.21 12.72 -12.02
C ALA A 98 1.36 12.41 -13.51
N LEU A 99 2.51 12.72 -14.13
CA LEU A 99 2.72 12.61 -15.57
C LEU A 99 3.24 11.23 -16.01
N SER A 100 4.10 10.58 -15.20
CA SER A 100 4.69 9.29 -15.54
C SER A 100 3.80 8.12 -15.08
N ASN A 101 2.55 8.10 -15.54
CA ASN A 101 1.62 7.00 -15.32
C ASN A 101 0.54 6.94 -16.42
N ASP A 102 -0.15 5.80 -16.55
CA ASP A 102 -1.21 5.54 -17.53
C ASP A 102 -2.59 5.47 -16.89
N VAL A 103 -2.72 5.93 -15.66
CA VAL A 103 -4.00 5.98 -14.94
C VAL A 103 -4.98 6.88 -15.69
N ARG A 104 -6.18 6.35 -15.88
CA ARG A 104 -7.33 7.09 -16.41
C ARG A 104 -8.37 7.26 -15.32
N ALA A 105 -8.93 8.44 -15.22
CA ALA A 105 -10.12 8.65 -14.41
C ALA A 105 -11.35 8.17 -15.17
N ASP A 106 -12.23 7.42 -14.50
CA ASP A 106 -13.54 7.04 -15.06
C ASP A 106 -14.54 8.19 -15.00
N ALA A 107 -15.80 7.92 -15.40
CA ALA A 107 -16.88 8.92 -15.38
C ALA A 107 -17.21 9.47 -13.98
N HIS A 108 -16.76 8.81 -12.93
CA HIS A 108 -16.93 9.18 -11.51
C HIS A 108 -15.64 9.73 -10.89
N ASP A 109 -14.63 10.08 -11.70
CA ASP A 109 -13.30 10.53 -11.28
C ASP A 109 -12.53 9.50 -10.42
N LEU A 110 -12.89 8.22 -10.55
CA LEU A 110 -12.19 7.12 -9.89
C LEU A 110 -11.00 6.67 -10.74
N PRO A 111 -9.82 6.55 -10.14
CA PRO A 111 -8.63 6.13 -10.87
C PRO A 111 -8.72 4.64 -11.26
N ALA A 112 -8.45 4.34 -12.52
CA ALA A 112 -8.36 2.98 -13.05
C ALA A 112 -7.01 2.77 -13.73
N GLY A 113 -6.34 1.66 -13.38
CA GLY A 113 -5.01 1.33 -13.90
C GLY A 113 -4.26 0.34 -13.01
N ASP A 114 -2.96 0.21 -13.23
CA ASP A 114 -2.09 -0.57 -12.37
C ASP A 114 -2.13 -0.02 -10.92
N PRO A 115 -2.25 -0.86 -9.88
CA PRO A 115 -2.35 -0.40 -8.50
C PRO A 115 -1.20 0.49 -8.04
N THR A 116 0.03 0.25 -8.51
CA THR A 116 1.19 1.07 -8.22
C THR A 116 1.05 2.47 -8.82
N GLU A 117 0.59 2.54 -10.07
CA GLU A 117 0.37 3.83 -10.76
C GLU A 117 -0.80 4.60 -10.16
N VAL A 118 -1.87 3.90 -9.76
CA VAL A 118 -3.01 4.48 -9.04
C VAL A 118 -2.55 5.09 -7.72
N ALA A 119 -1.64 4.45 -6.99
CA ALA A 119 -1.08 5.00 -5.76
C ALA A 119 -0.32 6.32 -6.01
N LEU A 120 0.55 6.36 -7.04
CA LEU A 120 1.29 7.56 -7.42
C LEU A 120 0.35 8.70 -7.85
N PHE A 121 -0.62 8.39 -8.72
CA PHE A 121 -1.63 9.33 -9.19
C PHE A 121 -2.44 9.92 -8.03
N SER A 122 -2.92 9.07 -7.12
CA SER A 122 -3.73 9.49 -5.98
C SER A 122 -2.94 10.39 -5.03
N ALA A 123 -1.70 10.03 -4.71
CA ALA A 123 -0.83 10.84 -3.85
C ALA A 123 -0.51 12.20 -4.46
N ALA A 124 -0.23 12.26 -5.77
CA ALA A 124 -0.02 13.53 -6.46
C ALA A 124 -1.28 14.41 -6.43
N ARG A 125 -2.47 13.83 -6.66
CA ARG A 125 -3.76 14.51 -6.62
C ARG A 125 -4.08 15.05 -5.22
N GLU A 126 -3.85 14.27 -4.18
CA GLU A 126 -4.04 14.68 -2.78
C GLU A 126 -3.13 15.84 -2.39
N ALA A 127 -1.92 15.89 -2.96
CA ALA A 127 -0.98 17.00 -2.82
C ALA A 127 -1.31 18.21 -3.74
N GLY A 128 -2.43 18.18 -4.47
CA GLY A 128 -2.90 19.27 -5.30
C GLY A 128 -2.37 19.27 -6.74
N VAL A 129 -1.67 18.23 -7.18
CA VAL A 129 -1.19 18.10 -8.56
C VAL A 129 -2.16 17.23 -9.37
N HIS A 130 -2.98 17.88 -10.18
CA HIS A 130 -3.97 17.22 -11.02
C HIS A 130 -3.36 16.81 -12.37
N LYS A 131 -3.41 15.52 -12.70
CA LYS A 131 -2.82 14.95 -13.92
C LYS A 131 -3.26 15.69 -15.19
N ARG A 132 -4.55 15.93 -15.36
CA ARG A 132 -5.09 16.61 -16.54
C ARG A 132 -4.47 17.99 -16.74
N MET A 133 -4.40 18.79 -15.67
CA MET A 133 -3.78 20.13 -15.74
C MET A 133 -2.28 20.04 -16.01
N ALA A 134 -1.62 19.01 -15.47
CA ALA A 134 -0.21 18.75 -15.72
C ALA A 134 0.02 18.33 -17.19
N GLU A 135 -0.82 17.47 -17.76
CA GLU A 135 -0.76 17.05 -19.19
C GLU A 135 -1.04 18.19 -20.15
N ASP A 136 -1.98 19.10 -19.83
CA ASP A 136 -2.24 20.30 -20.62
C ASP A 136 -0.99 21.20 -20.70
N ARG A 137 -0.21 21.27 -19.61
CA ARG A 137 1.03 22.06 -19.53
C ARG A 137 2.25 21.34 -20.09
N TYR A 138 2.32 20.02 -19.89
CA TYR A 138 3.40 19.12 -20.30
C TYR A 138 2.85 18.00 -21.20
N PRO A 139 2.44 18.29 -22.44
CA PRO A 139 1.87 17.27 -23.32
C PRO A 139 2.83 16.12 -23.55
N ARG A 140 2.37 14.87 -23.34
CA ARG A 140 3.14 13.66 -23.60
C ARG A 140 3.39 13.52 -25.11
N VAL A 141 4.63 13.31 -25.49
CA VAL A 141 5.03 13.14 -26.90
C VAL A 141 5.55 11.74 -27.22
N ALA A 142 6.07 11.03 -26.22
CA ALA A 142 6.54 9.66 -26.37
C ALA A 142 6.55 8.93 -25.05
N GLU A 143 6.70 7.62 -25.14
CA GLU A 143 6.79 6.70 -24.01
C GLU A 143 7.79 5.59 -24.35
N LEU A 144 8.57 5.20 -23.35
CA LEU A 144 9.32 3.96 -23.29
C LEU A 144 8.65 3.11 -22.22
N PRO A 145 7.83 2.11 -22.59
CA PRO A 145 7.06 1.29 -21.65
C PRO A 145 7.97 0.57 -20.65
N PHE A 146 7.38 0.11 -19.56
CA PHE A 146 8.11 -0.70 -18.58
C PHE A 146 8.72 -1.93 -19.24
N ASP A 147 9.98 -2.14 -18.95
CA ASP A 147 10.73 -3.30 -19.40
C ASP A 147 11.45 -3.94 -18.21
N ALA A 148 11.37 -5.28 -18.12
CA ALA A 148 11.88 -6.03 -16.97
C ALA A 148 13.42 -6.05 -16.89
N ASP A 149 14.11 -5.96 -18.02
CA ASP A 149 15.57 -5.92 -18.05
C ASP A 149 16.08 -4.55 -17.64
N ARG A 150 15.42 -3.48 -18.12
CA ARG A 150 15.71 -2.10 -17.74
C ARG A 150 15.20 -1.75 -16.34
N LYS A 151 14.16 -2.46 -15.87
CA LYS A 151 13.45 -2.24 -14.59
C LYS A 151 12.91 -0.81 -14.40
N CYS A 152 12.56 -0.15 -15.49
CA CYS A 152 12.05 1.22 -15.50
C CYS A 152 11.11 1.46 -16.69
N MET A 153 10.35 2.54 -16.58
CA MET A 153 9.60 3.14 -17.69
C MET A 153 9.88 4.64 -17.73
N THR A 154 9.73 5.22 -18.92
CA THR A 154 9.97 6.65 -19.15
C THR A 154 8.86 7.25 -19.97
N THR A 155 8.34 8.40 -19.54
CA THR A 155 7.43 9.23 -20.33
C THR A 155 8.14 10.52 -20.73
N VAL A 156 7.99 10.92 -21.99
CA VAL A 156 8.60 12.12 -22.54
C VAL A 156 7.54 13.15 -22.85
N HIS A 157 7.74 14.37 -22.43
CA HIS A 157 6.79 15.47 -22.52
C HIS A 157 7.43 16.71 -23.16
N ARG A 158 6.62 17.60 -23.72
CA ARG A 158 7.07 18.94 -24.09
C ARG A 158 7.27 19.76 -22.83
N ASP A 159 8.44 20.37 -22.71
CA ASP A 159 8.71 21.31 -21.61
C ASP A 159 8.15 22.70 -21.99
N PRO A 160 7.32 23.33 -21.15
CA PRO A 160 6.83 24.70 -21.38
C PRO A 160 7.94 25.74 -21.51
N GLU A 161 9.12 25.45 -20.91
CA GLU A 161 10.30 26.33 -21.03
C GLU A 161 11.08 26.11 -22.33
N GLY A 162 10.64 25.15 -23.15
CA GLY A 162 11.24 24.77 -24.42
C GLY A 162 12.00 23.47 -24.36
N GLY A 163 11.98 22.70 -25.46
CA GLY A 163 12.60 21.39 -25.56
C GLY A 163 11.71 20.26 -25.02
N LEU A 164 12.36 19.25 -24.46
CA LEU A 164 11.74 18.03 -23.93
C LEU A 164 12.14 17.79 -22.48
N ILE A 165 11.21 17.25 -21.72
CA ILE A 165 11.43 16.72 -20.37
C ILE A 165 10.98 15.27 -20.32
N ALA A 166 11.81 14.38 -19.77
CA ALA A 166 11.46 13.00 -19.53
C ALA A 166 11.41 12.72 -18.03
N PHE A 167 10.41 11.95 -17.62
CA PHE A 167 10.31 11.40 -16.27
C PHE A 167 10.45 9.89 -16.36
N THR A 168 11.42 9.36 -15.61
CA THR A 168 11.71 7.92 -15.51
C THR A 168 11.39 7.44 -14.12
N LYS A 169 10.62 6.36 -14.00
CA LYS A 169 10.36 5.68 -12.72
C LYS A 169 10.79 4.23 -12.81
N GLY A 170 11.31 3.67 -11.73
CA GLY A 170 11.75 2.27 -11.71
C GLY A 170 12.49 1.87 -10.44
N ALA A 171 13.17 0.72 -10.52
CA ALA A 171 14.00 0.22 -9.44
C ALA A 171 15.12 1.20 -9.11
N THR A 172 15.37 1.43 -7.82
CA THR A 172 16.34 2.45 -7.36
C THR A 172 17.73 2.19 -7.91
N GLU A 173 18.21 0.96 -7.88
CA GLU A 173 19.54 0.57 -8.36
C GLU A 173 19.69 0.84 -9.87
N SER A 174 18.60 0.57 -10.61
CA SER A 174 18.59 0.77 -12.06
C SER A 174 18.69 2.25 -12.44
N LEU A 175 17.98 3.13 -11.71
CA LEU A 175 18.02 4.56 -11.99
C LEU A 175 19.33 5.18 -11.48
N ILE A 176 19.82 4.78 -10.32
CA ILE A 176 21.11 5.24 -9.78
C ILE A 176 22.27 4.92 -10.72
N ALA A 177 22.29 3.72 -11.31
CA ALA A 177 23.33 3.36 -12.29
C ALA A 177 23.37 4.26 -13.55
N ARG A 178 22.29 4.99 -13.82
CA ARG A 178 22.13 5.90 -14.98
C ARG A 178 22.10 7.37 -14.57
N ALA A 179 22.18 7.66 -13.28
CA ALA A 179 22.09 9.01 -12.76
C ALA A 179 23.47 9.66 -12.60
N VAL A 180 23.53 10.93 -12.89
CA VAL A 180 24.73 11.78 -12.69
C VAL A 180 24.44 12.90 -11.70
N ASN A 181 23.17 13.29 -11.56
CA ASN A 181 22.73 14.38 -10.71
C ASN A 181 21.56 13.95 -9.81
N GLN A 182 21.24 14.80 -8.86
CA GLN A 182 20.01 14.77 -8.06
C GLN A 182 19.39 16.17 -8.00
N VAL A 183 18.07 16.21 -7.92
CA VAL A 183 17.31 17.46 -7.75
C VAL A 183 17.27 17.80 -6.27
N THR A 184 17.56 19.04 -5.94
CA THR A 184 17.47 19.60 -4.60
C THR A 184 16.63 20.87 -4.61
N SER A 185 16.24 21.36 -3.45
CA SER A 185 15.53 22.65 -3.30
C SER A 185 16.37 23.84 -3.79
N SER A 186 17.70 23.70 -3.78
CA SER A 186 18.64 24.70 -4.28
C SER A 186 19.02 24.54 -5.76
N GLY A 187 18.50 23.51 -6.45
CA GLY A 187 18.78 23.21 -7.86
C GLY A 187 19.39 21.82 -8.07
N MET A 188 20.17 21.65 -9.14
CA MET A 188 20.85 20.39 -9.44
C MET A 188 22.13 20.25 -8.62
N ALA A 189 22.33 19.07 -8.04
CA ALA A 189 23.57 18.68 -7.36
C ALA A 189 24.06 17.34 -7.93
N THR A 190 25.33 17.00 -7.73
CA THR A 190 25.86 15.68 -8.06
C THR A 190 25.12 14.62 -7.22
N VAL A 191 24.71 13.53 -7.87
CA VAL A 191 24.03 12.44 -7.16
C VAL A 191 24.95 11.83 -6.10
N LYS A 192 24.36 11.46 -4.97
CA LYS A 192 25.02 10.72 -3.89
C LYS A 192 24.40 9.32 -3.80
N PRO A 193 24.93 8.34 -4.56
CA PRO A 193 24.31 7.03 -4.71
C PRO A 193 24.05 6.33 -3.37
N GLU A 194 25.02 6.38 -2.45
CA GLU A 194 24.90 5.71 -1.14
C GLU A 194 23.76 6.28 -0.28
N GLU A 195 23.57 7.62 -0.29
CA GLU A 195 22.46 8.24 0.47
C GLU A 195 21.10 7.80 -0.08
N VAL A 196 20.96 7.73 -1.41
CA VAL A 196 19.69 7.34 -2.05
C VAL A 196 19.43 5.84 -1.87
N LEU A 197 20.44 4.99 -2.00
CA LEU A 197 20.30 3.53 -1.79
C LEU A 197 19.98 3.22 -0.33
N ASN A 198 20.65 3.85 0.63
CA ASN A 198 20.34 3.69 2.06
C ASN A 198 18.91 4.13 2.38
N ALA A 199 18.43 5.22 1.78
CA ALA A 199 17.05 5.66 1.93
C ALA A 199 16.05 4.64 1.35
N ALA A 200 16.38 4.02 0.21
CA ALA A 200 15.56 2.96 -0.36
C ALA A 200 15.51 1.72 0.55
N ASP A 201 16.65 1.31 1.10
CA ASP A 201 16.74 0.18 2.02
C ASP A 201 15.95 0.43 3.31
N GLU A 202 16.01 1.65 3.86
CA GLU A 202 15.21 2.04 5.02
C GLU A 202 13.70 1.91 4.74
N MET A 203 13.24 2.37 3.57
CA MET A 203 11.85 2.22 3.16
C MET A 203 11.46 0.75 2.92
N ALA A 204 12.36 -0.02 2.28
CA ALA A 204 12.13 -1.44 2.04
C ALA A 204 12.08 -2.26 3.34
N ALA A 205 12.86 -1.90 4.35
CA ALA A 205 12.82 -2.51 5.68
C ALA A 205 11.47 -2.31 6.39
N LEU A 206 10.71 -1.28 6.01
CA LEU A 206 9.31 -1.07 6.46
C LEU A 206 8.29 -1.92 5.68
N GLY A 207 8.75 -2.75 4.74
CA GLY A 207 7.89 -3.58 3.87
C GLY A 207 7.26 -2.82 2.71
N LEU A 208 7.78 -1.63 2.37
CA LEU A 208 7.29 -0.83 1.26
C LEU A 208 7.95 -1.24 -0.06
N ARG A 209 7.18 -1.19 -1.14
CA ARG A 209 7.73 -1.23 -2.49
C ARG A 209 8.30 0.15 -2.81
N VAL A 210 9.60 0.23 -3.05
CA VAL A 210 10.28 1.49 -3.34
C VAL A 210 10.42 1.68 -4.85
N LEU A 211 10.02 2.87 -5.32
CA LEU A 211 10.27 3.33 -6.67
C LEU A 211 11.10 4.60 -6.63
N ALA A 212 12.20 4.62 -7.39
CA ALA A 212 12.92 5.85 -7.68
C ALA A 212 12.25 6.60 -8.84
N ILE A 213 12.30 7.91 -8.77
CA ILE A 213 11.81 8.82 -9.80
C ILE A 213 12.97 9.76 -10.20
N ALA A 214 13.20 9.87 -11.49
CA ALA A 214 14.25 10.71 -12.07
C ALA A 214 13.72 11.56 -13.21
N VAL A 215 14.46 12.60 -13.54
CA VAL A 215 14.16 13.53 -14.63
C VAL A 215 15.36 13.71 -15.52
N ARG A 216 15.10 14.01 -16.79
CA ARG A 216 16.06 14.51 -17.75
C ARG A 216 15.43 15.57 -18.63
N ARG A 217 16.21 16.59 -19.01
CA ARG A 217 15.78 17.67 -19.91
C ARG A 217 16.71 17.81 -21.10
N TRP A 218 16.14 18.18 -22.24
CA TRP A 218 16.86 18.50 -23.47
C TRP A 218 16.35 19.83 -24.03
N SER A 219 17.29 20.67 -24.47
CA SER A 219 16.95 21.93 -25.17
C SER A 219 16.52 21.71 -26.63
N ALA A 220 16.88 20.57 -27.23
CA ALA A 220 16.55 20.25 -28.61
C ALA A 220 15.32 19.34 -28.70
N ILE A 221 14.42 19.64 -29.66
CA ILE A 221 13.20 18.85 -29.90
C ILE A 221 13.50 17.58 -30.73
N SER A 222 14.63 17.56 -31.46
CA SER A 222 15.03 16.47 -32.35
C SER A 222 16.01 15.51 -31.64
N VAL A 223 15.46 14.63 -30.80
CA VAL A 223 16.22 13.55 -30.17
C VAL A 223 15.60 12.23 -30.61
N GLU A 224 16.42 11.29 -31.03
CA GLU A 224 15.96 9.90 -31.20
C GLU A 224 15.65 9.33 -29.81
N LEU A 225 14.40 9.01 -29.57
CA LEU A 225 13.90 8.57 -28.27
C LEU A 225 14.05 7.04 -28.13
N THR A 226 15.26 6.61 -27.85
CA THR A 226 15.58 5.22 -27.49
C THR A 226 15.92 5.12 -26.00
N PRO A 227 15.91 3.93 -25.39
CA PRO A 227 16.39 3.76 -24.02
C PRO A 227 17.80 4.32 -23.78
N GLU A 228 18.72 4.07 -24.72
CA GLU A 228 20.12 4.46 -24.64
C GLU A 228 20.31 5.99 -24.72
N THR A 229 19.44 6.67 -25.42
CA THR A 229 19.49 8.14 -25.55
C THR A 229 18.69 8.85 -24.47
N THR A 230 17.62 8.23 -23.99
CA THR A 230 16.65 8.86 -23.09
C THR A 230 16.95 8.57 -21.62
N GLU A 231 17.29 7.31 -21.29
CA GLU A 231 17.46 6.82 -19.91
C GLU A 231 18.93 6.85 -19.45
N LYS A 232 19.65 7.90 -19.78
CA LYS A 232 21.03 8.16 -19.33
C LYS A 232 21.16 9.58 -18.80
N ASP A 233 22.23 9.86 -18.07
CA ASP A 233 22.50 11.17 -17.47
C ASP A 233 21.28 11.71 -16.69
N LEU A 234 20.61 10.81 -15.95
CA LEU A 234 19.41 11.14 -15.19
C LEU A 234 19.74 11.98 -13.96
N ALA A 235 18.77 12.79 -13.53
CA ALA A 235 18.80 13.43 -12.22
C ALA A 235 17.73 12.78 -11.32
N ILE A 236 18.15 12.16 -10.23
CA ILE A 236 17.22 11.61 -9.24
C ILE A 236 16.43 12.74 -8.60
N ILE A 237 15.10 12.64 -8.60
CA ILE A 237 14.24 13.59 -7.90
C ILE A 237 13.99 13.08 -6.47
N GLY A 238 13.67 11.80 -6.33
CA GLY A 238 13.35 11.21 -5.05
C GLY A 238 12.89 9.76 -5.15
N LEU A 239 12.46 9.25 -3.99
CA LEU A 239 11.91 7.90 -3.85
C LEU A 239 10.48 7.98 -3.33
N VAL A 240 9.67 7.01 -3.73
CA VAL A 240 8.32 6.80 -3.20
C VAL A 240 8.20 5.37 -2.68
N GLY A 241 7.80 5.24 -1.43
CA GLY A 241 7.51 3.96 -0.79
C GLY A 241 6.02 3.70 -0.82
N ILE A 242 5.64 2.61 -1.48
CA ILE A 242 4.25 2.23 -1.73
C ILE A 242 3.93 0.97 -0.93
N GLY A 243 2.82 0.98 -0.23
CA GLY A 243 2.36 -0.13 0.59
C GLY A 243 0.85 -0.32 0.52
N ASP A 244 0.40 -1.41 1.11
CA ASP A 244 -1.02 -1.65 1.37
C ASP A 244 -1.25 -1.32 2.85
N PRO A 245 -1.89 -0.19 3.18
CA PRO A 245 -1.99 0.30 4.54
C PRO A 245 -2.78 -0.64 5.44
N ILE A 246 -2.31 -0.78 6.67
CA ILE A 246 -2.98 -1.58 7.69
C ILE A 246 -4.29 -0.88 8.09
N ARG A 247 -5.36 -1.66 8.23
CA ARG A 247 -6.63 -1.16 8.76
C ARG A 247 -6.47 -0.79 10.23
N THR A 248 -6.97 0.36 10.64
CA THR A 248 -6.95 0.77 12.05
C THR A 248 -7.66 -0.24 12.94
N GLU A 249 -8.80 -0.75 12.48
CA GLU A 249 -9.60 -1.75 13.18
C GLU A 249 -8.87 -3.09 13.35
N ALA A 250 -7.96 -3.44 12.42
CA ALA A 250 -7.15 -4.65 12.52
C ALA A 250 -6.13 -4.57 13.67
N VAL A 251 -5.54 -3.39 13.88
CA VAL A 251 -4.61 -3.15 15.01
C VAL A 251 -5.34 -3.34 16.34
N GLU A 252 -6.51 -2.73 16.48
CA GLU A 252 -7.35 -2.84 17.69
C GLU A 252 -7.84 -4.29 17.91
N ALA A 253 -8.21 -4.99 16.84
CA ALA A 253 -8.67 -6.38 16.91
C ALA A 253 -7.53 -7.31 17.36
N ILE A 254 -6.32 -7.17 16.82
CA ILE A 254 -5.15 -7.97 17.23
C ILE A 254 -4.81 -7.71 18.70
N GLU A 255 -4.84 -6.46 19.15
CA GLU A 255 -4.59 -6.13 20.56
C GLU A 255 -5.66 -6.74 21.49
N THR A 256 -6.92 -6.75 21.05
CA THR A 256 -8.03 -7.39 21.76
C THR A 256 -7.84 -8.90 21.86
N CYS A 257 -7.45 -9.57 20.77
CA CYS A 257 -7.11 -10.99 20.77
C CYS A 257 -5.95 -11.29 21.73
N ARG A 258 -4.89 -10.49 21.69
CA ARG A 258 -3.75 -10.64 22.60
C ARG A 258 -4.14 -10.54 24.07
N LYS A 259 -4.99 -9.58 24.43
CA LYS A 259 -5.53 -9.44 25.80
C LYS A 259 -6.41 -10.61 26.20
N ALA A 260 -7.09 -11.25 25.27
CA ALA A 260 -7.90 -12.44 25.48
C ALA A 260 -7.07 -13.75 25.51
N GLY A 261 -5.75 -13.69 25.35
CA GLY A 261 -4.87 -14.87 25.29
C GLY A 261 -4.96 -15.64 23.96
N ILE A 262 -5.48 -15.01 22.91
CA ILE A 262 -5.58 -15.60 21.57
C ILE A 262 -4.34 -15.20 20.76
N THR A 263 -3.60 -16.21 20.28
CA THR A 263 -2.47 -16.00 19.39
C THR A 263 -2.95 -15.71 17.99
N THR A 264 -2.52 -14.58 17.40
CA THR A 264 -2.83 -14.25 16.01
C THR A 264 -1.67 -14.63 15.10
N ILE A 265 -1.97 -15.32 14.00
CA ILE A 265 -1.00 -15.75 12.97
C ILE A 265 -1.44 -15.15 11.63
N MET A 266 -0.51 -14.47 10.97
CA MET A 266 -0.71 -13.99 9.59
C MET A 266 -0.31 -15.11 8.62
N ILE A 267 -1.17 -15.40 7.63
CA ILE A 267 -0.98 -16.43 6.60
C ILE A 267 -1.09 -15.82 5.21
#